data_334e9e4997ed8114785970271af72379
#
_entry.id   334e9e4997ed8114785970271af72379
#
_cell.length_a   1.000
_cell.length_b   1.000
_cell.length_c   1.000
_cell.angle_alpha   90.00
_cell.angle_beta   90.00
_cell.angle_gamma   90.00
#
_symmetry.space_group_name_H-M   'P 1'
#
loop_
_entity.id
_entity.type
_entity.pdbx_description
1 polymer ?
#
loop_
_entity_poly.entity_id
_entity_poly.type
_entity_poly.pdbx_seq_one_letter_code
_entity_poly.pdbx_strand_id
1 'polypeptide(L)'
;MNITQFNEHIKSLFGEHLHKYGDDEYGYTHISKEEFHKIGYTTNLTLETIEEAYKNGVDMIVTHHAPWNFLFGMEEACIEKLKQYEMNHFWIHLPLDFIEFGTCTSLFNEMGIDTILEYSTYEEEELPGIGEFEEVIAFSNLVEKLEERMEEKVKSWRNHDKPIKRIAILTGAGNNTNLIERALEKGCDTYITGEKTLYTVQHAKFKGINLIVGSHTFTEVFGVESLARKLQERDRAIEITRLNEDHLE
;
A
#
# COMPACT_ATOMS: atom_id res chain seq x y z
N MET A 1 -20.59 -12.89 4.66
CA MET A 1 -20.72 -11.45 4.98
C MET A 1 -21.67 -10.79 4.00
N ASN A 2 -22.40 -9.79 4.43
CA ASN A 2 -23.18 -8.96 3.50
C ASN A 2 -22.65 -7.52 3.45
N ILE A 3 -23.11 -6.73 2.48
CA ILE A 3 -22.65 -5.33 2.27
C ILE A 3 -22.83 -4.46 3.52
N THR A 4 -23.96 -4.61 4.23
CA THR A 4 -24.22 -3.84 5.46
C THR A 4 -23.18 -4.18 6.54
N GLN A 5 -22.91 -5.45 6.79
CA GLN A 5 -21.90 -5.90 7.74
C GLN A 5 -20.49 -5.45 7.33
N PHE A 6 -20.16 -5.53 6.04
CA PHE A 6 -18.88 -5.03 5.53
C PHE A 6 -18.70 -3.54 5.84
N ASN A 7 -19.71 -2.71 5.54
CA ASN A 7 -19.68 -1.28 5.84
C ASN A 7 -19.53 -1.00 7.35
N GLU A 8 -20.20 -1.78 8.21
CA GLU A 8 -20.04 -1.68 9.67
C GLU A 8 -18.62 -2.04 10.11
N HIS A 9 -18.00 -3.05 9.50
CA HIS A 9 -16.61 -3.41 9.78
C HIS A 9 -15.63 -2.33 9.33
N ILE A 10 -15.80 -1.77 8.13
CA ILE A 10 -14.98 -0.64 7.66
C ILE A 10 -15.12 0.55 8.61
N LYS A 11 -16.33 0.98 8.94
CA LYS A 11 -16.56 2.07 9.90
C LYS A 11 -15.94 1.79 11.27
N SER A 12 -16.03 0.56 11.75
CA SER A 12 -15.44 0.16 13.03
C SER A 12 -13.91 0.10 13.02
N LEU A 13 -13.29 -0.25 11.88
CA LEU A 13 -11.84 -0.30 11.72
C LEU A 13 -11.23 1.10 11.63
N PHE A 14 -11.85 1.99 10.87
CA PHE A 14 -11.30 3.30 10.56
C PHE A 14 -11.83 4.42 11.46
N GLY A 15 -13.05 4.28 12.03
CA GLY A 15 -13.66 5.31 12.88
C GLY A 15 -13.76 6.66 12.18
N GLU A 16 -13.38 7.72 12.88
CA GLU A 16 -13.35 9.08 12.34
C GLU A 16 -12.29 9.27 11.24
N HIS A 17 -11.28 8.41 11.22
CA HIS A 17 -10.21 8.44 10.23
C HIS A 17 -10.73 8.24 8.80
N LEU A 18 -11.84 7.50 8.65
CA LEU A 18 -12.46 7.24 7.35
C LEU A 18 -12.84 8.52 6.59
N HIS A 19 -13.25 9.57 7.30
CA HIS A 19 -13.70 10.85 6.72
C HIS A 19 -12.66 11.98 6.82
N LYS A 20 -11.47 11.69 7.37
CA LYS A 20 -10.46 12.72 7.63
C LYS A 20 -9.92 13.35 6.35
N TYR A 21 -9.89 12.61 5.24
CA TYR A 21 -9.21 13.01 4.00
C TYR A 21 -10.17 13.38 2.86
N GLY A 22 -11.47 13.26 3.07
CA GLY A 22 -12.51 13.50 2.08
C GLY A 22 -13.42 12.29 1.89
N ASP A 23 -14.61 12.54 1.36
CA ASP A 23 -15.59 11.47 1.12
C ASP A 23 -15.33 10.71 -0.19
N ASP A 24 -14.36 11.16 -0.99
CA ASP A 24 -13.94 10.62 -2.28
C ASP A 24 -12.65 9.78 -2.19
N GLU A 25 -12.20 9.46 -0.98
CA GLU A 25 -11.00 8.64 -0.73
C GLU A 25 -11.31 7.15 -0.47
N TYR A 26 -12.57 6.76 -0.55
CA TYR A 26 -13.00 5.36 -0.45
C TYR A 26 -14.40 5.17 -1.03
N GLY A 27 -14.74 3.96 -1.42
CA GLY A 27 -16.08 3.67 -1.89
C GLY A 27 -16.21 2.41 -2.73
N TYR A 28 -17.38 2.24 -3.30
CA TYR A 28 -17.68 1.16 -4.22
C TYR A 28 -17.63 1.66 -5.66
N THR A 29 -16.87 0.97 -6.50
CA THR A 29 -16.97 1.14 -7.95
C THR A 29 -18.21 0.43 -8.48
N HIS A 30 -18.51 -0.77 -7.93
CA HIS A 30 -19.65 -1.56 -8.33
C HIS A 30 -20.11 -2.52 -7.22
N ILE A 31 -21.43 -2.71 -7.12
CA ILE A 31 -22.07 -3.71 -6.27
C ILE A 31 -23.02 -4.54 -7.13
N SER A 32 -22.78 -5.84 -7.20
CA SER A 32 -23.63 -6.83 -7.89
C SER A 32 -24.41 -7.72 -6.94
N LYS A 33 -23.79 -8.07 -5.80
CA LYS A 33 -24.32 -9.04 -4.84
C LYS A 33 -24.44 -8.42 -3.46
N GLU A 34 -25.53 -8.70 -2.75
CA GLU A 34 -25.69 -8.32 -1.36
C GLU A 34 -24.83 -9.18 -0.42
N GLU A 35 -24.71 -10.47 -0.70
CA GLU A 35 -23.93 -11.42 0.08
C GLU A 35 -22.70 -11.90 -0.68
N PHE A 36 -21.59 -12.10 0.05
CA PHE A 36 -20.32 -12.59 -0.50
C PHE A 36 -19.58 -13.42 0.54
N HIS A 37 -18.72 -14.35 0.09
CA HIS A 37 -17.99 -15.31 0.91
C HIS A 37 -16.49 -15.26 0.70
N LYS A 38 -16.02 -14.69 -0.41
CA LYS A 38 -14.60 -14.62 -0.72
C LYS A 38 -14.20 -13.24 -1.18
N ILE A 39 -13.19 -12.68 -0.52
CA ILE A 39 -12.56 -11.39 -0.86
C ILE A 39 -11.23 -11.67 -1.57
N GLY A 40 -11.06 -11.09 -2.76
CA GLY A 40 -9.77 -10.93 -3.40
C GLY A 40 -9.19 -9.56 -3.05
N TYR A 41 -7.90 -9.47 -2.73
CA TYR A 41 -7.26 -8.19 -2.42
C TYR A 41 -6.03 -7.95 -3.30
N THR A 42 -5.81 -6.69 -3.67
CA THR A 42 -4.73 -6.23 -4.53
C THR A 42 -4.60 -4.71 -4.43
N THR A 43 -3.56 -4.10 -4.98
CA THR A 43 -3.39 -2.64 -4.94
C THR A 43 -4.29 -1.94 -5.96
N ASN A 44 -4.32 -2.45 -7.21
CA ASN A 44 -5.03 -1.81 -8.32
C ASN A 44 -6.15 -2.68 -8.86
N LEU A 45 -7.23 -2.03 -9.32
CA LEU A 45 -8.26 -2.68 -10.11
C LEU A 45 -7.91 -2.58 -11.60
N THR A 46 -7.63 -3.71 -12.22
CA THR A 46 -7.37 -3.84 -13.66
C THR A 46 -8.24 -4.94 -14.28
N LEU A 47 -8.30 -5.00 -15.60
CA LEU A 47 -9.03 -6.10 -16.28
C LEU A 47 -8.42 -7.46 -15.94
N GLU A 48 -7.10 -7.52 -15.79
CA GLU A 48 -6.35 -8.73 -15.46
C GLU A 48 -6.65 -9.20 -14.03
N THR A 49 -6.68 -8.28 -13.05
CA THR A 49 -7.01 -8.61 -11.64
C THR A 49 -8.48 -9.04 -11.50
N ILE A 50 -9.41 -8.47 -12.28
CA ILE A 50 -10.80 -8.91 -12.33
C ILE A 50 -10.92 -10.32 -12.93
N GLU A 51 -10.19 -10.63 -14.01
CA GLU A 51 -10.15 -11.95 -14.61
C GLU A 51 -9.59 -13.00 -13.65
N GLU A 52 -8.54 -12.66 -12.93
CA GLU A 52 -7.97 -13.56 -11.93
C GLU A 52 -8.94 -13.79 -10.77
N ALA A 53 -9.58 -12.72 -10.27
CA ALA A 53 -10.60 -12.81 -9.24
C ALA A 53 -11.73 -13.78 -9.65
N TYR A 54 -12.22 -13.66 -10.89
CA TYR A 54 -13.24 -14.56 -11.43
C TYR A 54 -12.79 -16.02 -11.44
N LYS A 55 -11.57 -16.30 -11.94
CA LYS A 55 -11.00 -17.66 -11.96
C LYS A 55 -10.86 -18.27 -10.58
N ASN A 56 -10.59 -17.43 -9.56
CA ASN A 56 -10.44 -17.83 -8.17
C ASN A 56 -11.76 -17.86 -7.38
N GLY A 57 -12.92 -17.60 -8.01
CA GLY A 57 -14.22 -17.61 -7.37
C GLY A 57 -14.39 -16.50 -6.32
N VAL A 58 -13.78 -15.33 -6.56
CA VAL A 58 -13.90 -14.15 -5.71
C VAL A 58 -15.26 -13.49 -5.95
N ASP A 59 -15.93 -13.06 -4.87
CA ASP A 59 -17.19 -12.36 -4.92
C ASP A 59 -17.01 -10.83 -4.79
N MET A 60 -15.99 -10.41 -4.01
CA MET A 60 -15.66 -9.02 -3.78
C MET A 60 -14.16 -8.77 -3.93
N ILE A 61 -13.80 -7.77 -4.73
CA ILE A 61 -12.41 -7.30 -4.83
C ILE A 61 -12.26 -6.08 -3.90
N VAL A 62 -11.21 -6.07 -3.09
CA VAL A 62 -10.81 -4.93 -2.26
C VAL A 62 -9.47 -4.42 -2.77
N THR A 63 -9.42 -3.14 -3.15
CA THR A 63 -8.19 -2.50 -3.63
C THR A 63 -7.83 -1.27 -2.82
N HIS A 64 -6.60 -0.81 -2.98
CA HIS A 64 -6.16 0.48 -2.50
C HIS A 64 -6.69 1.60 -3.42
N HIS A 65 -6.45 1.46 -4.70
CA HIS A 65 -6.87 2.45 -5.68
C HIS A 65 -8.25 2.14 -6.31
N ALA A 66 -9.01 3.20 -6.59
CA ALA A 66 -10.10 3.14 -7.55
C ALA A 66 -9.55 2.82 -8.95
N PRO A 67 -10.38 2.31 -9.88
CA PRO A 67 -9.95 2.21 -11.27
C PRO A 67 -9.58 3.61 -11.79
N TRP A 68 -8.44 3.71 -12.48
CA TRP A 68 -7.88 4.98 -12.94
C TRP A 68 -8.77 5.66 -13.98
N ASN A 69 -9.51 6.68 -13.60
CA ASN A 69 -10.40 7.45 -14.48
C ASN A 69 -9.67 8.30 -15.54
N PHE A 70 -8.37 8.59 -15.31
CA PHE A 70 -7.51 9.28 -16.27
C PHE A 70 -6.87 8.34 -17.31
N LEU A 71 -7.04 7.03 -17.20
CA LEU A 71 -6.77 6.07 -18.26
C LEU A 71 -8.05 5.88 -19.08
N PHE A 72 -8.14 6.61 -20.19
CA PHE A 72 -9.37 6.71 -20.98
C PHE A 72 -10.00 5.35 -21.31
N GLY A 73 -11.22 5.12 -20.82
CA GLY A 73 -12.01 3.92 -21.04
C GLY A 73 -11.71 2.76 -20.08
N MET A 74 -10.71 2.87 -19.19
CA MET A 74 -10.34 1.79 -18.28
C MET A 74 -11.38 1.59 -17.18
N GLU A 75 -11.83 2.67 -16.57
CA GLU A 75 -12.85 2.60 -15.52
C GLU A 75 -14.15 1.96 -16.03
N GLU A 76 -14.63 2.40 -17.19
CA GLU A 76 -15.82 1.85 -17.83
C GLU A 76 -15.65 0.37 -18.16
N ALA A 77 -14.48 -0.01 -18.68
CA ALA A 77 -14.19 -1.41 -19.02
C ALA A 77 -14.13 -2.30 -17.75
N CYS A 78 -13.54 -1.81 -16.66
CA CYS A 78 -13.55 -2.50 -15.37
C CYS A 78 -14.98 -2.66 -14.83
N ILE A 79 -15.80 -1.61 -14.87
CA ILE A 79 -17.20 -1.65 -14.43
C ILE A 79 -18.01 -2.65 -15.25
N GLU A 80 -17.86 -2.66 -16.57
CA GLU A 80 -18.52 -3.63 -17.45
C GLU A 80 -18.11 -5.07 -17.12
N LYS A 81 -16.82 -5.29 -16.84
CA LYS A 81 -16.29 -6.60 -16.48
C LYS A 81 -16.80 -7.08 -15.12
N LEU A 82 -16.83 -6.20 -14.11
CA LEU A 82 -17.40 -6.49 -12.79
C LEU A 82 -18.88 -6.87 -12.90
N LYS A 83 -19.67 -6.15 -13.73
CA LYS A 83 -21.06 -6.48 -14.01
C LYS A 83 -21.20 -7.86 -14.69
N GLN A 84 -20.36 -8.12 -15.69
CA GLN A 84 -20.38 -9.39 -16.41
C GLN A 84 -20.15 -10.59 -15.49
N TYR A 85 -19.24 -10.44 -14.50
CA TYR A 85 -18.87 -11.50 -13.56
C TYR A 85 -19.65 -11.45 -12.24
N GLU A 86 -20.61 -10.53 -12.12
CA GLU A 86 -21.40 -10.32 -10.90
C GLU A 86 -20.51 -10.17 -9.64
N MET A 87 -19.44 -9.38 -9.73
CA MET A 87 -18.51 -9.12 -8.63
C MET A 87 -18.69 -7.73 -8.03
N ASN A 88 -18.49 -7.65 -6.72
CA ASN A 88 -18.41 -6.38 -6.00
C ASN A 88 -16.98 -5.83 -6.05
N HIS A 89 -16.83 -4.51 -6.02
CA HIS A 89 -15.54 -3.87 -5.84
C HIS A 89 -15.64 -2.70 -4.86
N PHE A 90 -14.75 -2.72 -3.86
CA PHE A 90 -14.56 -1.66 -2.89
C PHE A 90 -13.09 -1.23 -2.89
N TRP A 91 -12.83 0.06 -2.78
CA TRP A 91 -11.49 0.62 -2.69
C TRP A 91 -11.38 1.61 -1.53
N ILE A 92 -10.14 1.80 -1.00
CA ILE A 92 -9.86 2.72 0.08
C ILE A 92 -8.40 3.19 -0.01
N HIS A 93 -8.21 4.50 -0.20
CA HIS A 93 -6.95 5.17 -0.47
C HIS A 93 -6.38 5.83 0.80
N LEU A 94 -6.33 7.17 0.90
CA LEU A 94 -5.69 7.88 2.01
C LEU A 94 -6.07 7.39 3.43
N PRO A 95 -7.31 6.96 3.72
CA PRO A 95 -7.58 6.38 5.02
C PRO A 95 -6.75 5.13 5.32
N LEU A 96 -6.39 4.34 4.29
CA LEU A 96 -5.54 3.16 4.47
C LEU A 96 -4.05 3.51 4.54
N ASP A 97 -3.60 4.60 3.90
CA ASP A 97 -2.20 5.01 3.97
C ASP A 97 -1.77 5.44 5.37
N PHE A 98 -2.64 6.15 6.07
CA PHE A 98 -2.27 6.85 7.30
C PHE A 98 -2.90 6.27 8.57
N ILE A 99 -3.34 5.02 8.53
CA ILE A 99 -3.81 4.30 9.72
C ILE A 99 -2.71 3.38 10.28
N GLU A 100 -2.79 3.04 11.58
CA GLU A 100 -1.80 2.21 12.28
C GLU A 100 -1.55 0.81 11.67
N PHE A 101 -2.46 0.30 10.86
CA PHE A 101 -2.34 -0.97 10.13
C PHE A 101 -2.25 -0.78 8.61
N GLY A 102 -2.01 0.45 8.17
CA GLY A 102 -2.01 0.87 6.78
C GLY A 102 -0.76 0.49 6.00
N THR A 103 -0.60 1.08 4.82
CA THR A 103 0.42 0.71 3.84
C THR A 103 1.84 0.85 4.39
N CYS A 104 2.22 2.01 4.92
CA CYS A 104 3.55 2.23 5.48
C CYS A 104 3.84 1.35 6.70
N THR A 105 2.88 1.23 7.62
CA THR A 105 3.04 0.40 8.84
C THR A 105 3.19 -1.07 8.48
N SER A 106 2.41 -1.55 7.51
CA SER A 106 2.50 -2.94 7.04
C SER A 106 3.86 -3.22 6.41
N LEU A 107 4.40 -2.29 5.61
CA LEU A 107 5.74 -2.43 5.05
C LEU A 107 6.82 -2.41 6.14
N PHE A 108 6.71 -1.58 7.19
CA PHE A 108 7.61 -1.66 8.35
C PHE A 108 7.62 -3.05 8.99
N ASN A 109 6.44 -3.65 9.18
CA ASN A 109 6.32 -4.99 9.75
C ASN A 109 6.99 -6.04 8.87
N GLU A 110 6.79 -5.97 7.54
CA GLU A 110 7.45 -6.86 6.59
C GLU A 110 8.98 -6.69 6.59
N MET A 111 9.46 -5.47 6.79
CA MET A 111 10.90 -5.20 6.96
C MET A 111 11.44 -5.62 8.33
N GLY A 112 10.58 -6.00 9.27
CA GLY A 112 10.98 -6.40 10.63
C GLY A 112 11.59 -5.24 11.40
N ILE A 113 10.99 -4.07 11.29
CA ILE A 113 11.30 -2.92 12.12
C ILE A 113 10.89 -3.21 13.56
N ASP A 114 11.81 -3.02 14.51
CA ASP A 114 11.56 -3.32 15.92
C ASP A 114 10.72 -2.24 16.60
N THR A 115 10.91 -0.99 16.21
CA THR A 115 10.18 0.15 16.79
C THR A 115 9.75 1.13 15.72
N ILE A 116 8.45 1.40 15.63
CA ILE A 116 7.91 2.52 14.86
C ILE A 116 7.96 3.75 15.76
N LEU A 117 8.78 4.74 15.38
CA LEU A 117 8.96 5.99 16.12
C LEU A 117 7.87 7.02 15.76
N GLU A 118 7.51 7.09 14.49
CA GLU A 118 6.44 7.94 13.96
C GLU A 118 5.68 7.17 12.90
N TYR A 119 4.34 7.20 12.94
CA TYR A 119 3.50 6.70 11.85
C TYR A 119 3.52 7.69 10.68
N SER A 120 3.30 7.20 9.47
CA SER A 120 3.00 8.07 8.33
C SER A 120 1.74 8.89 8.60
N THR A 121 1.73 10.15 8.20
CA THR A 121 0.61 11.06 8.41
C THR A 121 0.40 11.95 7.20
N TYR A 122 -0.80 12.54 7.12
CA TYR A 122 -1.11 13.59 6.16
C TYR A 122 -1.47 14.86 6.95
N GLU A 123 -0.72 15.92 6.71
CA GLU A 123 -0.96 17.26 7.26
C GLU A 123 -1.32 18.21 6.11
N GLU A 124 -0.37 19.04 5.65
CA GLU A 124 -0.49 19.80 4.41
C GLU A 124 0.03 19.00 3.20
N GLU A 125 0.88 18.01 3.48
CA GLU A 125 1.45 17.01 2.55
C GLU A 125 1.58 15.67 3.26
N GLU A 126 1.85 14.62 2.50
CA GLU A 126 2.15 13.30 3.02
C GLU A 126 3.49 13.32 3.76
N LEU A 127 3.56 12.71 4.95
CA LEU A 127 4.76 12.59 5.75
C LEU A 127 5.13 11.12 5.95
N PRO A 128 6.40 10.74 5.75
CA PRO A 128 6.84 9.36 5.89
C PRO A 128 6.77 8.90 7.34
N GLY A 129 6.47 7.62 7.52
CA GLY A 129 6.68 6.94 8.78
C GLY A 129 8.18 6.77 9.06
N ILE A 130 8.53 6.72 10.35
CA ILE A 130 9.92 6.56 10.83
C ILE A 130 10.00 5.31 11.68
N GLY A 131 10.94 4.43 11.35
CA GLY A 131 11.17 3.20 12.09
C GLY A 131 12.66 2.97 12.40
N GLU A 132 12.89 2.18 13.43
CA GLU A 132 14.24 1.88 13.91
C GLU A 132 14.41 0.38 14.16
N PHE A 133 15.56 -0.16 13.75
CA PHE A 133 15.99 -1.51 14.10
C PHE A 133 16.65 -1.49 15.49
N GLU A 134 16.44 -2.52 16.31
CA GLU A 134 17.16 -2.69 17.57
C GLU A 134 18.66 -2.88 17.30
N GLU A 135 19.01 -3.74 16.34
CA GLU A 135 20.36 -3.94 15.87
C GLU A 135 20.55 -3.33 14.46
N VAL A 136 21.74 -2.79 14.21
CA VAL A 136 22.06 -2.25 12.88
C VAL A 136 22.16 -3.35 11.84
N ILE A 137 21.69 -3.07 10.63
CA ILE A 137 21.74 -4.02 9.51
C ILE A 137 22.58 -3.49 8.34
N ALA A 138 23.09 -4.39 7.49
CA ALA A 138 23.75 -3.99 6.27
C ALA A 138 22.75 -3.51 5.23
N PHE A 139 23.14 -2.52 4.42
CA PHE A 139 22.28 -2.02 3.33
C PHE A 139 21.86 -3.13 2.35
N SER A 140 22.79 -4.05 2.01
CA SER A 140 22.48 -5.21 1.15
C SER A 140 21.37 -6.09 1.71
N ASN A 141 21.42 -6.35 3.03
CA ASN A 141 20.42 -7.21 3.68
C ASN A 141 19.03 -6.55 3.69
N LEU A 142 18.97 -5.21 3.82
CA LEU A 142 17.71 -4.48 3.71
C LEU A 142 17.14 -4.55 2.30
N VAL A 143 17.99 -4.38 1.27
CA VAL A 143 17.61 -4.53 -0.14
C VAL A 143 17.11 -5.94 -0.44
N GLU A 144 17.88 -6.97 -0.06
CA GLU A 144 17.51 -8.39 -0.26
C GLU A 144 16.17 -8.72 0.40
N LYS A 145 15.96 -8.25 1.63
CA LYS A 145 14.71 -8.47 2.36
C LYS A 145 13.53 -7.81 1.66
N LEU A 146 13.69 -6.58 1.16
CA LEU A 146 12.64 -5.87 0.45
C LEU A 146 12.30 -6.60 -0.86
N GLU A 147 13.31 -7.01 -1.64
CA GLU A 147 13.12 -7.80 -2.86
C GLU A 147 12.39 -9.12 -2.60
N GLU A 148 12.75 -9.82 -1.52
CA GLU A 148 12.09 -11.08 -1.12
C GLU A 148 10.61 -10.86 -0.77
N ARG A 149 10.31 -9.81 0.02
CA ARG A 149 8.94 -9.55 0.47
C ARG A 149 8.02 -9.03 -0.63
N MET A 150 8.55 -8.19 -1.51
CA MET A 150 7.80 -7.65 -2.65
C MET A 150 7.76 -8.59 -3.86
N GLU A 151 8.59 -9.66 -3.84
CA GLU A 151 8.76 -10.58 -4.97
C GLU A 151 9.20 -9.86 -6.26
N GLU A 152 9.91 -8.72 -6.12
CA GLU A 152 10.40 -7.92 -7.23
C GLU A 152 11.81 -7.38 -6.98
N LYS A 153 12.49 -6.93 -8.06
CA LYS A 153 13.77 -6.24 -7.96
C LYS A 153 13.57 -4.76 -7.68
N VAL A 154 14.23 -4.26 -6.62
CA VAL A 154 14.20 -2.86 -6.28
C VAL A 154 15.35 -2.07 -6.90
N LYS A 155 15.14 -0.78 -7.12
CA LYS A 155 16.19 0.15 -7.50
C LYS A 155 16.80 0.76 -6.24
N SER A 156 18.12 0.64 -6.06
CA SER A 156 18.74 1.09 -4.82
C SER A 156 20.01 1.91 -5.06
N TRP A 157 20.23 2.92 -4.23
CA TRP A 157 21.42 3.80 -4.24
C TRP A 157 22.00 3.86 -2.84
N ARG A 158 23.16 3.22 -2.68
CA ARG A 158 23.96 3.31 -1.46
C ARG A 158 24.79 4.57 -1.50
N ASN A 159 24.41 5.57 -0.70
CA ASN A 159 25.05 6.87 -0.69
C ASN A 159 25.99 7.08 0.52
N HIS A 160 26.07 6.11 1.44
CA HIS A 160 27.07 6.04 2.51
C HIS A 160 27.36 4.57 2.91
N ASP A 161 28.46 4.36 3.66
CA ASP A 161 28.91 3.03 4.10
C ASP A 161 28.51 2.68 5.54
N LYS A 162 27.81 3.56 6.25
CA LYS A 162 27.35 3.28 7.62
C LYS A 162 26.31 2.17 7.60
N PRO A 163 26.26 1.30 8.63
CA PRO A 163 25.16 0.38 8.82
C PRO A 163 23.83 1.12 8.97
N ILE A 164 22.73 0.45 8.64
CA ILE A 164 21.38 1.01 8.70
C ILE A 164 20.82 0.81 10.10
N LYS A 165 20.35 1.89 10.71
CA LYS A 165 19.71 1.89 12.03
C LYS A 165 18.28 2.41 11.97
N ARG A 166 18.08 3.56 11.32
CA ARG A 166 16.80 4.25 11.25
C ARG A 166 16.40 4.50 9.81
N ILE A 167 15.17 4.12 9.47
CA ILE A 167 14.64 4.28 8.13
C ILE A 167 13.37 5.11 8.12
N ALA A 168 13.14 5.81 7.01
CA ALA A 168 11.86 6.42 6.70
C ALA A 168 11.19 5.66 5.56
N ILE A 169 9.89 5.44 5.63
CA ILE A 169 9.09 4.82 4.58
C ILE A 169 7.91 5.71 4.23
N LEU A 170 7.73 5.97 2.94
CA LEU A 170 6.47 6.38 2.36
C LEU A 170 6.19 5.48 1.14
N THR A 171 5.16 4.68 1.22
CA THR A 171 4.71 3.77 0.16
C THR A 171 4.15 4.55 -1.03
N GLY A 172 4.00 3.92 -2.18
CA GLY A 172 3.46 4.59 -3.35
C GLY A 172 4.33 5.75 -3.87
N ALA A 173 3.72 6.90 -4.11
CA ALA A 173 4.32 8.05 -4.80
C ALA A 173 5.24 8.94 -3.94
N GLY A 174 5.98 8.40 -2.99
CA GLY A 174 6.90 9.15 -2.11
C GLY A 174 8.12 9.76 -2.81
N ASN A 175 7.96 10.37 -3.99
CA ASN A 175 9.04 10.81 -4.87
C ASN A 175 9.45 12.29 -4.72
N ASN A 176 8.96 12.99 -3.68
CA ASN A 176 9.27 14.38 -3.42
C ASN A 176 10.57 14.52 -2.60
N THR A 177 11.40 15.51 -2.93
CA THR A 177 12.65 15.80 -2.20
C THR A 177 12.43 16.29 -0.78
N ASN A 178 11.29 16.93 -0.47
CA ASN A 178 10.93 17.34 0.90
C ASN A 178 10.82 16.14 1.86
N LEU A 179 10.36 14.98 1.36
CA LEU A 179 10.26 13.76 2.15
C LEU A 179 11.63 13.23 2.57
N ILE A 180 12.64 13.38 1.69
CA ILE A 180 14.04 13.08 2.01
C ILE A 180 14.58 14.04 3.09
N GLU A 181 14.30 15.34 2.99
CA GLU A 181 14.68 16.31 4.05
C GLU A 181 14.01 15.93 5.36
N ARG A 182 12.73 15.58 5.35
CA ARG A 182 12.02 15.12 6.55
C ARG A 182 12.66 13.87 7.16
N ALA A 183 13.02 12.89 6.34
CA ALA A 183 13.74 11.69 6.79
C ALA A 183 15.09 12.05 7.45
N LEU A 184 15.85 12.98 6.86
CA LEU A 184 17.12 13.46 7.41
C LEU A 184 16.95 14.22 8.72
N GLU A 185 15.94 15.10 8.84
CA GLU A 185 15.61 15.82 10.08
C GLU A 185 15.29 14.86 11.23
N LYS A 186 14.69 13.70 10.92
CA LYS A 186 14.41 12.62 11.87
C LYS A 186 15.60 11.70 12.11
N GLY A 187 16.76 11.98 11.50
CA GLY A 187 18.00 11.21 11.66
C GLY A 187 17.99 9.86 10.96
N CYS A 188 17.16 9.69 9.92
CA CYS A 188 17.17 8.50 9.10
C CYS A 188 18.42 8.43 8.23
N ASP A 189 18.94 7.23 8.05
CA ASP A 189 20.07 6.91 7.18
C ASP A 189 19.61 6.34 5.83
N THR A 190 18.36 5.91 5.74
CA THR A 190 17.77 5.32 4.53
C THR A 190 16.31 5.78 4.35
N TYR A 191 15.94 6.08 3.10
CA TYR A 191 14.58 6.37 2.69
C TYR A 191 14.09 5.31 1.70
N ILE A 192 12.89 4.79 1.93
CA ILE A 192 12.24 3.75 1.10
C ILE A 192 10.92 4.30 0.56
N THR A 193 10.66 4.10 -0.73
CA THR A 193 9.42 4.54 -1.39
C THR A 193 9.10 3.67 -2.61
N GLY A 194 7.89 3.79 -3.17
CA GLY A 194 7.47 3.10 -4.40
C GLY A 194 7.91 3.81 -5.67
N GLU A 195 8.04 5.13 -5.67
CA GLU A 195 8.37 5.90 -6.87
C GLU A 195 9.61 6.77 -6.70
N LYS A 196 10.18 7.18 -7.83
CA LYS A 196 11.29 8.13 -7.90
C LYS A 196 11.21 9.04 -9.10
N THR A 197 11.78 10.22 -8.97
CA THR A 197 12.15 11.11 -10.07
C THR A 197 13.67 11.18 -10.20
N LEU A 198 14.18 11.82 -11.26
CA LEU A 198 15.60 12.09 -11.40
C LEU A 198 16.13 12.91 -10.21
N TYR A 199 15.38 13.93 -9.78
CA TYR A 199 15.83 14.80 -8.69
C TYR A 199 15.72 14.13 -7.32
N THR A 200 14.81 13.20 -7.08
CA THR A 200 14.78 12.38 -5.86
C THR A 200 16.11 11.64 -5.68
N VAL A 201 16.57 10.95 -6.76
CA VAL A 201 17.85 10.22 -6.74
C VAL A 201 19.04 11.17 -6.57
N GLN A 202 19.06 12.30 -7.31
CA GLN A 202 20.14 13.27 -7.20
C GLN A 202 20.18 13.91 -5.82
N HIS A 203 19.03 14.20 -5.22
CA HIS A 203 18.94 14.79 -3.90
C HIS A 203 19.41 13.84 -2.82
N ALA A 204 18.95 12.57 -2.83
CA ALA A 204 19.41 11.54 -1.91
C ALA A 204 20.94 11.37 -1.96
N LYS A 205 21.52 11.35 -3.19
CA LYS A 205 22.97 11.30 -3.37
C LYS A 205 23.68 12.53 -2.82
N PHE A 206 23.16 13.72 -3.09
CA PHE A 206 23.74 14.99 -2.60
C PHE A 206 23.73 15.08 -1.08
N LYS A 207 22.66 14.61 -0.44
CA LYS A 207 22.50 14.62 1.02
C LYS A 207 23.19 13.44 1.71
N GLY A 208 23.57 12.41 0.97
CA GLY A 208 24.25 11.23 1.51
C GLY A 208 23.31 10.31 2.29
N ILE A 209 22.00 10.30 2.01
CA ILE A 209 21.04 9.33 2.54
C ILE A 209 20.88 8.19 1.52
N ASN A 210 20.81 6.95 1.98
CA ASN A 210 20.51 5.83 1.10
C ASN A 210 19.07 5.92 0.59
N LEU A 211 18.85 5.46 -0.64
CA LEU A 211 17.54 5.43 -1.27
C LEU A 211 17.27 4.04 -1.80
N ILE A 212 16.09 3.49 -1.45
CA ILE A 212 15.58 2.24 -2.03
C ILE A 212 14.19 2.54 -2.60
N VAL A 213 13.97 2.13 -3.84
CA VAL A 213 12.72 2.35 -4.56
C VAL A 213 12.23 1.02 -5.09
N GLY A 214 11.09 0.58 -4.57
CA GLY A 214 10.33 -0.55 -5.07
C GLY A 214 9.41 -0.13 -6.21
N SER A 215 8.24 -0.73 -6.31
CA SER A 215 7.14 -0.23 -7.12
C SER A 215 6.06 0.42 -6.24
N HIS A 216 5.29 1.31 -6.82
CA HIS A 216 4.09 1.88 -6.20
C HIS A 216 3.18 0.76 -5.71
N THR A 217 2.82 -0.11 -6.64
CA THR A 217 1.94 -1.27 -6.43
C THR A 217 2.36 -2.14 -5.26
N PHE A 218 3.60 -2.63 -5.26
CA PHE A 218 4.02 -3.65 -4.29
C PHE A 218 4.49 -3.08 -2.95
N THR A 219 4.77 -1.77 -2.85
CA THR A 219 4.98 -1.14 -1.54
C THR A 219 3.69 -0.98 -0.75
N GLU A 220 2.53 -0.91 -1.43
CA GLU A 220 1.22 -0.67 -0.82
C GLU A 220 0.40 -1.94 -0.56
N VAL A 221 0.65 -3.02 -1.30
CA VAL A 221 -0.17 -4.26 -1.22
C VAL A 221 -0.28 -4.83 0.20
N PHE A 222 0.74 -4.67 1.02
CA PHE A 222 0.75 -5.15 2.41
C PHE A 222 -0.29 -4.45 3.29
N GLY A 223 -0.62 -3.19 3.01
CA GLY A 223 -1.72 -2.48 3.67
C GLY A 223 -3.07 -3.06 3.30
N VAL A 224 -3.28 -3.39 2.02
CA VAL A 224 -4.52 -4.03 1.56
C VAL A 224 -4.65 -5.43 2.14
N GLU A 225 -3.55 -6.19 2.21
CA GLU A 225 -3.51 -7.49 2.89
C GLU A 225 -3.87 -7.37 4.37
N SER A 226 -3.32 -6.38 5.06
CA SER A 226 -3.63 -6.10 6.46
C SER A 226 -5.12 -5.81 6.66
N LEU A 227 -5.72 -5.01 5.80
CA LEU A 227 -7.17 -4.76 5.82
C LEU A 227 -7.98 -6.04 5.59
N ALA A 228 -7.63 -6.83 4.57
CA ALA A 228 -8.31 -8.09 4.28
C ALA A 228 -8.25 -9.07 5.46
N ARG A 229 -7.10 -9.20 6.11
CA ARG A 229 -6.94 -10.01 7.33
C ARG A 229 -7.81 -9.51 8.49
N LYS A 230 -7.89 -8.19 8.71
CA LYS A 230 -8.75 -7.59 9.74
C LYS A 230 -10.23 -7.82 9.46
N LEU A 231 -10.66 -7.83 8.21
CA LEU A 231 -12.03 -8.20 7.83
C LEU A 231 -12.30 -9.67 8.11
N GLN A 232 -11.36 -10.57 7.79
CA GLN A 232 -11.46 -12.01 8.08
C GLN A 232 -11.47 -12.30 9.60
N GLU A 233 -10.72 -11.55 10.41
CA GLU A 233 -10.76 -11.67 11.88
C GLU A 233 -12.16 -11.34 12.44
N ARG A 234 -12.90 -10.42 11.84
CA ARG A 234 -14.25 -10.01 12.23
C ARG A 234 -15.34 -10.97 11.75
N ASP A 235 -15.12 -11.60 10.61
CA ASP A 235 -15.99 -12.65 10.08
C ASP A 235 -15.13 -13.81 9.55
N ARG A 236 -14.94 -14.82 10.41
CA ARG A 236 -14.11 -16.00 10.11
C ARG A 236 -14.67 -16.90 9.01
N ALA A 237 -15.89 -16.64 8.54
CA ALA A 237 -16.48 -17.37 7.41
C ALA A 237 -16.03 -16.79 6.06
N ILE A 238 -15.39 -15.60 6.05
CA ILE A 238 -14.85 -14.99 4.85
C ILE A 238 -13.51 -15.62 4.50
N GLU A 239 -13.38 -16.09 3.27
CA GLU A 239 -12.11 -16.43 2.65
C GLU A 239 -11.44 -15.18 2.09
N ILE A 240 -10.11 -15.09 2.22
CA ILE A 240 -9.31 -14.04 1.59
C ILE A 240 -8.28 -14.65 0.65
N THR A 241 -7.99 -13.99 -0.45
CA THR A 241 -6.95 -14.41 -1.40
C THR A 241 -6.28 -13.17 -2.01
N ARG A 242 -4.95 -13.18 -2.10
CA ARG A 242 -4.21 -12.18 -2.86
C ARG A 242 -4.45 -12.42 -4.35
N LEU A 243 -4.68 -11.35 -5.09
CA LEU A 243 -4.70 -11.36 -6.54
C LEU A 243 -3.35 -10.87 -7.04
N ASN A 244 -2.81 -11.53 -8.05
CA ASN A 244 -1.52 -11.14 -8.61
C ASN A 244 -1.69 -9.92 -9.53
N GLU A 245 -0.73 -9.02 -9.44
CA GLU A 245 -0.59 -7.89 -10.36
C GLU A 245 0.70 -8.05 -11.16
N ASP A 246 0.69 -7.54 -12.38
CA ASP A 246 1.89 -7.54 -13.23
C ASP A 246 2.92 -6.52 -12.71
N HIS A 247 4.21 -6.87 -12.80
CA HIS A 247 5.31 -5.98 -12.50
C HIS A 247 5.53 -5.02 -13.67
N LEU A 248 4.86 -3.86 -13.64
CA LEU A 248 4.86 -2.86 -14.72
C LEU A 248 5.84 -1.70 -14.50
N GLU A 249 6.49 -1.57 -13.31
CA GLU A 249 7.26 -0.39 -12.86
C GLU A 249 8.79 -0.58 -12.84
#